data_c4829846d68e85a93615776e15e8eb17
#
_entry.id   c4829846d68e85a93615776e15e8eb17
#
_cell.length_a   1.000
_cell.length_b   1.000
_cell.length_c   1.000
_cell.angle_alpha   90.00
_cell.angle_beta   90.00
_cell.angle_gamma   90.00
#
_symmetry.space_group_name_H-M   'P 1'
#
loop_
_entity.id
_entity.type
_entity.pdbx_description
1 polymer ?
#
loop_
_entity_poly.entity_id
_entity_poly.type
_entity_poly.pdbx_seq_one_letter_code
_entity_poly.pdbx_strand_id
1 'polypeptide(L)'
;MARLFLLILLGIVAAYYFPDSRQAMQNVAAPVMAPIVKWSTRAEMAQVGGNVVEHERLTGKLPDRRNWSGWLDYRYLVDDMKQDPWGSRYQLRVWADSVAIVSVGPDRTRSTEDDFSVVTLRERRGR
;
A
#
# COMPACT_ATOMS: atom_id res chain seq x y z
N MET A 1 27.77 9.56 -25.81
CA MET A 1 26.36 9.24 -25.45
C MET A 1 25.97 7.85 -25.96
N ALA A 2 26.09 7.53 -27.25
CA ALA A 2 25.71 6.22 -27.77
C ALA A 2 26.45 5.02 -27.12
N ARG A 3 27.71 5.17 -26.77
CA ARG A 3 28.50 4.10 -26.12
C ARG A 3 28.02 3.81 -24.69
N LEU A 4 27.58 4.81 -23.94
CA LEU A 4 27.02 4.66 -22.61
C LEU A 4 25.69 3.94 -22.66
N PHE A 5 24.85 4.30 -23.64
CA PHE A 5 23.55 3.68 -23.85
C PHE A 5 23.68 2.19 -24.22
N LEU A 6 24.68 1.89 -25.05
CA LEU A 6 24.99 0.51 -25.47
C LEU A 6 25.47 -0.35 -24.29
N LEU A 7 26.30 0.21 -23.41
CA LEU A 7 26.75 -0.49 -22.19
C LEU A 7 25.62 -0.75 -21.20
N ILE A 8 24.70 0.21 -21.03
CA ILE A 8 23.52 0.04 -20.20
C ILE A 8 22.61 -1.05 -20.78
N LEU A 9 22.37 -1.02 -22.09
CA LEU A 9 21.56 -2.02 -22.78
C LEU A 9 22.19 -3.42 -22.67
N LEU A 10 23.51 -3.51 -22.84
CA LEU A 10 24.24 -4.77 -22.70
C LEU A 10 24.18 -5.31 -21.27
N GLY A 11 24.24 -4.43 -20.26
CA GLY A 11 24.08 -4.77 -18.85
C GLY A 11 22.70 -5.31 -18.55
N ILE A 12 21.65 -4.70 -19.10
CA ILE A 12 20.26 -5.17 -18.94
C ILE A 12 20.05 -6.54 -19.60
N VAL A 13 20.59 -6.74 -20.81
CA VAL A 13 20.51 -8.02 -21.52
C VAL A 13 21.29 -9.10 -20.76
N ALA A 14 22.49 -8.81 -20.27
CA ALA A 14 23.27 -9.75 -19.47
C ALA A 14 22.54 -10.12 -18.16
N ALA A 15 21.95 -9.15 -17.48
CA ALA A 15 21.16 -9.40 -16.28
C ALA A 15 19.91 -10.27 -16.55
N TYR A 16 19.35 -10.18 -17.75
CA TYR A 16 18.21 -11.00 -18.15
C TYR A 16 18.59 -12.47 -18.39
N TYR A 17 19.76 -12.72 -18.95
CA TYR A 17 20.22 -14.08 -19.29
C TYR A 17 20.92 -14.82 -18.14
N PHE A 18 21.42 -14.11 -17.12
CA PHE A 18 22.10 -14.74 -15.97
C PHE A 18 21.21 -14.66 -14.73
N PRO A 19 20.62 -15.80 -14.27
CA PRO A 19 19.70 -15.82 -13.11
C PRO A 19 20.36 -15.35 -11.80
N ASP A 20 21.66 -15.59 -11.63
CA ASP A 20 22.40 -15.14 -10.44
C ASP A 20 22.53 -13.62 -10.36
N SER A 21 22.58 -12.94 -11.51
CA SER A 21 22.61 -11.47 -11.59
C SER A 21 21.27 -10.85 -11.18
N ARG A 22 20.15 -11.54 -11.38
CA ARG A 22 18.84 -11.05 -10.96
C ARG A 22 18.73 -10.96 -9.44
N GLN A 23 19.24 -11.94 -8.71
CA GLN A 23 19.24 -11.92 -7.25
C GLN A 23 20.15 -10.81 -6.70
N ALA A 24 21.33 -10.62 -7.30
CA ALA A 24 22.23 -9.54 -6.93
C ALA A 24 21.60 -8.16 -7.19
N MET A 25 20.93 -7.96 -8.33
CA MET A 25 20.24 -6.71 -8.64
C MET A 25 19.05 -6.45 -7.71
N GLN A 26 18.29 -7.48 -7.36
CA GLN A 26 17.18 -7.36 -6.41
C GLN A 26 17.69 -6.99 -5.01
N ASN A 27 18.80 -7.56 -4.57
CA ASN A 27 19.37 -7.26 -3.27
C ASN A 27 19.96 -5.83 -3.18
N VAL A 28 20.44 -5.28 -4.29
CA VAL A 28 20.94 -3.89 -4.34
C VAL A 28 19.82 -2.87 -4.53
N ALA A 29 18.80 -3.21 -5.32
CA ALA A 29 17.67 -2.32 -5.60
C ALA A 29 16.65 -2.26 -4.45
N ALA A 30 16.48 -3.36 -3.71
CA ALA A 30 15.48 -3.46 -2.65
C ALA A 30 15.57 -2.34 -1.58
N PRO A 31 16.74 -1.99 -1.00
CA PRO A 31 16.83 -0.94 0.00
C PRO A 31 16.55 0.47 -0.56
N VAL A 32 16.78 0.68 -1.85
CA VAL A 32 16.51 1.97 -2.51
C VAL A 32 15.04 2.11 -2.88
N MET A 33 14.39 1.03 -3.28
CA MET A 33 12.98 1.03 -3.69
C MET A 33 12.01 0.99 -2.51
N ALA A 34 12.39 0.42 -1.38
CA ALA A 34 11.52 0.27 -0.22
C ALA A 34 10.89 1.58 0.27
N PRO A 35 11.59 2.71 0.42
CA PRO A 35 11.00 3.96 0.84
C PRO A 35 10.03 4.54 -0.21
N ILE A 36 10.29 4.35 -1.50
CA ILE A 36 9.42 4.80 -2.59
C ILE A 36 8.11 4.01 -2.58
N VAL A 37 8.19 2.69 -2.43
CA VAL A 37 7.02 1.81 -2.33
C VAL A 37 6.19 2.16 -1.10
N LYS A 38 6.79 2.38 0.06
CA LYS A 38 6.08 2.81 1.26
C LYS A 38 5.41 4.18 1.09
N TRP A 39 6.05 5.10 0.40
CA TRP A 39 5.46 6.42 0.14
C TRP A 39 4.22 6.34 -0.75
N SER A 40 4.29 5.59 -1.87
CA SER A 40 3.15 5.41 -2.76
C SER A 40 2.01 4.64 -2.07
N THR A 41 2.34 3.64 -1.27
CA THR A 41 1.37 2.88 -0.48
C THR A 41 0.65 3.76 0.53
N ARG A 42 1.35 4.68 1.20
CA ARG A 42 0.72 5.65 2.11
C ARG A 42 -0.28 6.55 1.39
N ALA A 43 0.01 6.97 0.16
CA ALA A 43 -0.93 7.77 -0.63
C ALA A 43 -2.21 6.99 -0.95
N GLU A 44 -2.11 5.72 -1.32
CA GLU A 44 -3.26 4.84 -1.51
C GLU A 44 -4.05 4.62 -0.22
N MET A 45 -3.37 4.36 0.88
CA MET A 45 -3.99 4.21 2.20
C MET A 45 -4.73 5.48 2.63
N ALA A 46 -4.18 6.66 2.36
CA ALA A 46 -4.84 7.93 2.62
C ALA A 46 -6.12 8.07 1.77
N GLN A 47 -6.10 7.64 0.53
CA GLN A 47 -7.28 7.63 -0.33
C GLN A 47 -8.36 6.66 0.18
N VAL A 48 -7.98 5.47 0.60
CA VAL A 48 -8.91 4.50 1.20
C VAL A 48 -9.53 5.06 2.49
N GLY A 49 -8.73 5.66 3.36
CA GLY A 49 -9.19 6.32 4.58
C GLY A 49 -10.17 7.46 4.29
N GLY A 50 -9.88 8.29 3.29
CA GLY A 50 -10.78 9.33 2.80
C GLY A 50 -12.11 8.79 2.31
N ASN A 51 -12.09 7.69 1.58
CA ASN A 51 -13.31 7.03 1.10
C ASN A 51 -14.14 6.41 2.24
N VAL A 52 -13.49 5.93 3.30
CA VAL A 52 -14.18 5.46 4.51
C VAL A 52 -14.93 6.60 5.22
N VAL A 53 -14.27 7.74 5.39
CA VAL A 53 -14.87 8.93 5.99
C VAL A 53 -16.00 9.48 5.11
N GLU A 54 -15.82 9.49 3.80
CA GLU A 54 -16.86 9.89 2.85
C GLU A 54 -18.07 8.96 2.91
N HIS A 55 -17.87 7.65 3.02
CA HIS A 55 -18.92 6.68 3.23
C HIS A 55 -19.71 6.99 4.51
N GLU A 56 -19.04 7.30 5.61
CA GLU A 56 -19.70 7.71 6.86
C GLU A 56 -20.48 9.01 6.67
N ARG A 57 -19.93 9.98 5.96
CA ARG A 57 -20.60 11.25 5.67
C ARG A 57 -21.90 11.04 4.90
N LEU A 58 -21.91 10.17 3.91
CA LEU A 58 -23.06 9.91 3.03
C LEU A 58 -24.11 9.00 3.68
N THR A 59 -23.69 7.98 4.41
CA THR A 59 -24.58 6.95 4.94
C THR A 59 -24.89 7.13 6.43
N GLY A 60 -24.10 7.91 7.13
CA GLY A 60 -24.21 8.07 8.57
C GLY A 60 -23.54 6.96 9.38
N LYS A 61 -22.93 5.99 8.73
CA LYS A 61 -22.30 4.84 9.38
C LYS A 61 -20.95 4.53 8.74
N LEU A 62 -19.99 4.13 9.57
CA LEU A 62 -18.76 3.54 9.09
C LEU A 62 -19.01 2.17 8.44
N PRO A 63 -18.13 1.72 7.53
CA PRO A 63 -18.14 0.35 7.05
C PRO A 63 -18.11 -0.65 8.21
N ASP A 64 -18.87 -1.73 8.08
CA ASP A 64 -18.87 -2.77 9.11
C ASP A 64 -17.50 -3.45 9.17
N ARG A 65 -16.87 -3.42 10.35
CA ARG A 65 -15.56 -4.05 10.56
C ARG A 65 -15.59 -5.57 10.38
N ARG A 66 -16.72 -6.21 10.63
CA ARG A 66 -16.88 -7.65 10.40
C ARG A 66 -16.93 -7.99 8.92
N ASN A 67 -17.39 -7.07 8.10
CA ASN A 67 -17.46 -7.21 6.64
C ASN A 67 -16.55 -6.22 5.91
N TRP A 68 -15.45 -5.82 6.54
CA TRP A 68 -14.49 -4.88 5.96
C TRP A 68 -13.96 -5.34 4.61
N SER A 69 -13.60 -6.62 4.50
CA SER A 69 -13.13 -7.22 3.25
C SER A 69 -14.17 -7.11 2.13
N GLY A 70 -15.43 -7.39 2.45
CA GLY A 70 -16.53 -7.26 1.50
C GLY A 70 -16.79 -5.81 1.09
N TRP A 71 -16.63 -4.85 1.99
CA TRP A 71 -16.71 -3.43 1.67
C TRP A 71 -15.62 -3.00 0.69
N LEU A 72 -14.38 -3.45 0.91
CA LEU A 72 -13.28 -3.20 -0.03
C LEU A 72 -13.56 -3.80 -1.41
N ASP A 73 -14.06 -5.03 -1.48
CA ASP A 73 -14.39 -5.70 -2.73
C ASP A 73 -15.54 -5.01 -3.48
N TYR A 74 -16.51 -4.49 -2.76
CA TYR A 74 -17.60 -3.71 -3.33
C TYR A 74 -17.14 -2.33 -3.84
N ARG A 75 -16.28 -1.66 -3.07
CA ARG A 75 -15.84 -0.29 -3.35
C ARG A 75 -14.81 -0.22 -4.45
N TYR A 76 -13.93 -1.20 -4.55
CA TYR A 76 -12.81 -1.21 -5.49
C TYR A 76 -12.83 -2.45 -6.37
N LEU A 77 -12.76 -2.23 -7.67
CA LEU A 77 -12.68 -3.32 -8.66
C LEU A 77 -11.24 -3.83 -8.85
N VAL A 78 -10.25 -3.02 -8.47
CA VAL A 78 -8.83 -3.30 -8.66
C VAL A 78 -8.21 -3.72 -7.33
N ASP A 79 -7.44 -4.79 -7.35
CA ASP A 79 -6.81 -5.35 -6.13
C ASP A 79 -5.80 -4.40 -5.49
N ASP A 80 -5.12 -3.58 -6.29
CA ASP A 80 -4.13 -2.61 -5.80
C ASP A 80 -4.69 -1.64 -4.75
N MET A 81 -5.97 -1.30 -4.82
CA MET A 81 -6.63 -0.44 -3.84
C MET A 81 -7.11 -1.17 -2.58
N LYS A 82 -7.08 -2.49 -2.57
CA LYS A 82 -7.57 -3.35 -1.47
C LYS A 82 -6.46 -3.94 -0.63
N GLN A 83 -5.26 -4.01 -1.19
CA GLN A 83 -4.12 -4.68 -0.58
C GLN A 83 -2.85 -3.86 -0.74
N ASP A 84 -1.89 -4.13 0.13
CA ASP A 84 -0.57 -3.54 0.06
C ASP A 84 0.29 -4.19 -1.04
N PRO A 85 1.46 -3.62 -1.38
CA PRO A 85 2.33 -4.16 -2.41
C PRO A 85 2.85 -5.57 -2.14
N TRP A 86 2.77 -6.03 -0.90
CA TRP A 86 3.20 -7.37 -0.49
C TRP A 86 2.06 -8.40 -0.48
N GLY A 87 0.86 -7.98 -0.90
CA GLY A 87 -0.29 -8.86 -1.09
C GLY A 87 -1.18 -9.04 0.13
N SER A 88 -0.96 -8.29 1.20
CA SER A 88 -1.81 -8.32 2.40
C SER A 88 -2.92 -7.27 2.29
N ARG A 89 -4.15 -7.66 2.61
CA ARG A 89 -5.27 -6.72 2.62
C ARG A 89 -5.09 -5.65 3.68
N TYR A 90 -5.45 -4.43 3.33
CA TYR A 90 -5.52 -3.33 4.28
C TYR A 90 -6.49 -3.63 5.42
N GLN A 91 -6.15 -3.15 6.61
CA GLN A 91 -6.98 -3.30 7.80
C GLN A 91 -7.54 -1.95 8.20
N LEU A 92 -8.72 -1.97 8.82
CA LEU A 92 -9.37 -0.77 9.34
C LEU A 92 -9.29 -0.75 10.87
N ARG A 93 -8.80 0.35 11.41
CA ARG A 93 -8.93 0.70 12.83
C ARG A 93 -9.81 1.93 12.99
N VAL A 94 -10.65 1.93 14.00
CA VAL A 94 -11.62 3.00 14.24
C VAL A 94 -11.48 3.52 15.66
N TRP A 95 -11.41 4.84 15.77
CA TRP A 95 -11.51 5.58 17.02
C TRP A 95 -12.69 6.56 16.96
N ALA A 96 -12.94 7.26 18.06
CA ALA A 96 -14.06 8.20 18.17
C ALA A 96 -13.95 9.37 17.17
N ASP A 97 -12.76 9.83 16.87
CA ASP A 97 -12.46 11.02 16.06
C ASP A 97 -11.71 10.73 14.76
N SER A 98 -11.31 9.50 14.54
CA SER A 98 -10.45 9.12 13.42
C SER A 98 -10.63 7.67 13.00
N VAL A 99 -10.16 7.38 11.81
CA VAL A 99 -9.97 6.02 11.28
C VAL A 99 -8.53 5.86 10.81
N ALA A 100 -8.02 4.65 10.85
CA ALA A 100 -6.73 4.37 10.24
C ALA A 100 -6.82 3.17 9.30
N ILE A 101 -6.13 3.28 8.19
CA ILE A 101 -5.84 2.16 7.29
C ILE A 101 -4.46 1.65 7.64
N VAL A 102 -4.33 0.35 7.81
CA VAL A 102 -3.10 -0.31 8.28
C VAL A 102 -2.61 -1.30 7.24
N SER A 103 -1.32 -1.22 6.93
CA SER A 103 -0.58 -2.25 6.20
C SER A 103 0.31 -3.02 7.16
N VAL A 104 0.38 -4.32 7.01
CA VAL A 104 1.28 -5.18 7.81
C VAL A 104 2.71 -5.20 7.29
N GLY A 105 2.98 -4.50 6.18
CA GLY A 105 4.32 -4.34 5.63
C GLY A 105 4.89 -5.59 4.96
N PRO A 106 6.21 -5.56 4.67
CA PRO A 106 6.89 -6.62 3.92
C PRO A 106 6.87 -7.99 4.59
N ASP A 107 6.83 -8.05 5.90
CA ASP A 107 6.84 -9.31 6.67
C ASP A 107 5.48 -10.05 6.65
N ARG A 108 4.43 -9.39 6.17
CA ARG A 108 3.05 -9.92 6.09
C ARG A 108 2.50 -10.39 7.44
N THR A 109 3.06 -9.91 8.54
CA THR A 109 2.70 -10.32 9.90
C THR A 109 2.15 -9.13 10.66
N ARG A 110 1.01 -9.33 11.34
CA ARG A 110 0.36 -8.28 12.13
C ARG A 110 1.14 -8.00 13.42
N SER A 111 1.08 -6.75 13.85
CA SER A 111 1.64 -6.30 15.12
C SER A 111 3.16 -6.46 15.20
N THR A 112 3.85 -6.11 14.13
CA THR A 112 5.31 -6.08 14.02
C THR A 112 5.81 -4.67 13.74
N GLU A 113 7.13 -4.48 13.79
CA GLU A 113 7.76 -3.18 13.47
C GLU A 113 7.56 -2.75 12.01
N ASP A 114 7.25 -3.70 11.12
CA ASP A 114 6.97 -3.44 9.71
C ASP A 114 5.59 -2.83 9.46
N ASP A 115 4.69 -2.89 10.45
CA ASP A 115 3.35 -2.33 10.33
C ASP A 115 3.42 -0.81 10.22
N PHE A 116 2.63 -0.25 9.32
CA PHE A 116 2.44 1.20 9.22
C PHE A 116 0.99 1.55 8.91
N SER A 117 0.61 2.74 9.30
CA SER A 117 -0.77 3.19 9.16
C SER A 117 -0.86 4.64 8.67
N VAL A 118 -2.00 4.96 8.07
CA VAL A 118 -2.38 6.34 7.75
C VAL A 118 -3.68 6.65 8.45
N VAL A 119 -3.67 7.72 9.24
CA VAL A 119 -4.82 8.19 10.02
C VAL A 119 -5.57 9.25 9.23
N THR A 120 -6.88 9.13 9.17
CA THR A 120 -7.79 10.13 8.59
C THR A 120 -8.78 10.57 9.66
N LEU A 121 -8.92 11.87 9.84
CA LEU A 121 -9.87 12.43 10.79
C LEU A 121 -11.31 12.23 10.29
N ARG A 122 -12.19 11.85 11.20
CA ARG A 122 -13.63 11.79 10.93
C ARG A 122 -14.21 13.20 11.01
N GLU A 123 -15.13 13.51 10.12
CA GLU A 123 -15.89 14.75 10.24
C GLU A 123 -16.77 14.68 11.51
N ARG A 124 -16.56 15.65 12.42
CA ARG A 124 -17.50 15.83 13.54
C ARG A 124 -18.85 16.23 12.95
N ARG A 125 -19.86 15.40 13.12
CA ARG A 125 -21.23 15.85 12.94
C ARG A 125 -21.42 16.98 13.94
N GLY A 126 -21.54 18.21 13.41
CA GLY A 126 -21.96 19.35 14.23
C GLY A 126 -23.27 18.99 14.95
N ARG A 127 -23.27 19.23 16.23
CA ARG A 127 -24.51 19.16 17.02
C ARG A 127 -25.46 20.24 16.57
#